data_bb82bdbc1f9c3547a33dc68e860f5f87
#
_entry.id   bb82bdbc1f9c3547a33dc68e860f5f87
#
_cell.length_a   1.000
_cell.length_b   1.000
_cell.length_c   1.000
_cell.angle_alpha   90.00
_cell.angle_beta   90.00
_cell.angle_gamma   90.00
#
_symmetry.space_group_name_H-M   'P 1'
#
loop_
_entity.id
_entity.type
_entity.pdbx_description
1 polymer ?
#
loop_
_entity_poly.entity_id
_entity_poly.type
_entity_poly.pdbx_seq_one_letter_code
_entity_poly.pdbx_strand_id
1 'polypeptide(L)'
;VKKLPCSVDDFVFENIDLTQSDQIFAGVNTEFAEIIWFYVTNPDNNPAPQVNRCVVYNYLEQSWSIGTLNRTSWVDRGVFQFPLATEYLPNTTANTTPTVIGLSNGASNYYQQEFGTDADGEAMPSFIQSGDFNIDEGGEQLMRIARFIPDFRDQSGDLTVTWSFKNYPYGNVISQTAS
;
A
#
# COMPACT_ATOMS: atom_id res chain seq x y z
N VAL A 1 -2.22 -27.84 9.17
CA VAL A 1 -1.96 -26.44 8.81
C VAL A 1 -0.95 -26.46 7.69
N LYS A 2 -1.27 -25.83 6.56
CA LYS A 2 -0.36 -25.69 5.41
C LYS A 2 0.16 -24.26 5.41
N LYS A 3 1.48 -24.09 5.33
CA LYS A 3 2.09 -22.75 5.13
C LYS A 3 1.70 -22.24 3.74
N LEU A 4 1.15 -21.05 3.68
CA LEU A 4 0.98 -20.34 2.41
C LEU A 4 2.36 -19.81 1.96
N PRO A 5 2.79 -20.07 0.72
CA PRO A 5 3.97 -19.40 0.19
C PRO A 5 3.69 -17.89 0.13
N CYS A 6 4.58 -17.08 0.68
CA CYS A 6 4.45 -15.64 0.70
C CYS A 6 5.63 -15.04 -0.07
N SER A 7 5.36 -14.26 -1.10
CA SER A 7 6.39 -13.63 -1.93
C SER A 7 6.92 -12.32 -1.35
N VAL A 8 6.32 -11.83 -0.27
CA VAL A 8 6.65 -10.55 0.38
C VAL A 8 7.07 -10.71 1.84
N ASP A 9 7.33 -11.95 2.29
CA ASP A 9 7.64 -12.23 3.68
C ASP A 9 8.93 -11.53 4.15
N ASP A 10 10.00 -11.57 3.37
CA ASP A 10 11.24 -10.89 3.69
C ASP A 10 11.01 -9.39 3.93
N PHE A 11 10.30 -8.73 3.01
CA PHE A 11 9.98 -7.31 3.13
C PHE A 11 9.19 -7.00 4.40
N VAL A 12 8.18 -7.81 4.72
CA VAL A 12 7.33 -7.59 5.90
C VAL A 12 8.14 -7.79 7.18
N PHE A 13 8.90 -8.89 7.28
CA PHE A 13 9.64 -9.21 8.51
C PHE A 13 10.88 -8.34 8.74
N GLU A 14 11.46 -7.74 7.70
CA GLU A 14 12.50 -6.74 7.84
C GLU A 14 11.98 -5.38 8.34
N ASN A 15 10.71 -5.08 8.07
CA ASN A 15 10.13 -3.77 8.35
C ASN A 15 9.19 -3.72 9.55
N ILE A 16 8.70 -4.85 10.03
CA ILE A 16 7.71 -4.91 11.12
C ILE A 16 8.32 -4.57 12.48
N ASP A 17 7.61 -3.78 13.28
CA ASP A 17 7.94 -3.55 14.68
C ASP A 17 7.23 -4.57 15.57
N LEU A 18 7.93 -5.62 15.94
CA LEU A 18 7.39 -6.66 16.83
C LEU A 18 7.17 -6.19 18.27
N THR A 19 7.71 -5.04 18.67
CA THR A 19 7.39 -4.46 19.98
C THR A 19 5.97 -3.91 20.06
N GLN A 20 5.35 -3.68 18.88
CA GLN A 20 3.97 -3.24 18.71
C GLN A 20 3.05 -4.36 18.22
N SER A 21 3.37 -5.61 18.53
CA SER A 21 2.62 -6.77 18.04
C SER A 21 1.16 -6.83 18.48
N ASP A 22 0.79 -6.14 19.55
CA ASP A 22 -0.59 -5.98 20.04
C ASP A 22 -1.46 -5.10 19.12
N GLN A 23 -0.85 -4.31 18.24
CA GLN A 23 -1.54 -3.52 17.24
C GLN A 23 -1.74 -4.27 15.90
N ILE A 24 -1.20 -5.49 15.77
CA ILE A 24 -1.37 -6.29 14.55
C ILE A 24 -2.76 -6.89 14.53
N PHE A 25 -3.50 -6.64 13.46
CA PHE A 25 -4.81 -7.25 13.27
C PHE A 25 -5.06 -7.58 11.79
N ALA A 26 -6.09 -8.37 11.54
CA ALA A 26 -6.49 -8.72 10.17
C ALA A 26 -7.91 -8.26 9.88
N GLY A 27 -8.12 -7.87 8.64
CA GLY A 27 -9.42 -7.60 8.05
C GLY A 27 -9.65 -8.45 6.81
N VAL A 28 -10.89 -8.51 6.37
CA VAL A 28 -11.30 -9.20 5.12
C VAL A 28 -11.99 -8.19 4.24
N ASN A 29 -11.70 -8.22 2.95
CA ASN A 29 -12.46 -7.53 1.91
C ASN A 29 -13.04 -8.59 0.98
N THR A 30 -14.27 -8.99 1.25
CA THR A 30 -14.92 -10.09 0.52
C THR A 30 -15.24 -9.75 -0.92
N GLU A 31 -15.39 -8.47 -1.27
CA GLU A 31 -15.65 -8.02 -2.63
C GLU A 31 -14.50 -8.34 -3.59
N PHE A 32 -13.29 -8.15 -3.11
CA PHE A 32 -12.06 -8.38 -3.89
C PHE A 32 -11.36 -9.69 -3.53
N ALA A 33 -11.98 -10.53 -2.70
CA ALA A 33 -11.41 -11.80 -2.27
C ALA A 33 -10.05 -11.65 -1.55
N GLU A 34 -9.95 -10.68 -0.64
CA GLU A 34 -8.72 -10.29 0.01
C GLU A 34 -8.76 -10.51 1.53
N ILE A 35 -7.61 -10.88 2.07
CA ILE A 35 -7.31 -10.83 3.50
C ILE A 35 -6.20 -9.81 3.68
N ILE A 36 -6.42 -8.87 4.59
CA ILE A 36 -5.51 -7.74 4.84
C ILE A 36 -4.98 -7.87 6.26
N TRP A 37 -3.66 -7.87 6.43
CA TRP A 37 -3.01 -7.76 7.74
C TRP A 37 -2.40 -6.39 7.88
N PHE A 38 -2.77 -5.71 8.94
CA PHE A 38 -2.30 -4.38 9.29
C PHE A 38 -1.21 -4.49 10.35
N TYR A 39 -0.14 -3.72 10.21
CA TYR A 39 0.98 -3.76 11.14
C TYR A 39 1.69 -2.41 11.26
N VAL A 40 2.53 -2.29 12.28
CA VAL A 40 3.36 -1.12 12.57
C VAL A 40 4.76 -1.39 12.02
N THR A 41 5.34 -0.42 11.31
CA THR A 41 6.74 -0.51 10.87
C THR A 41 7.70 -0.03 11.94
N ASN A 42 8.97 -0.41 11.80
CA ASN A 42 10.07 0.00 12.67
C ASN A 42 10.10 1.52 12.90
N PRO A 43 10.53 1.99 14.09
CA PRO A 43 10.54 3.40 14.48
C PRO A 43 11.30 4.32 13.53
N ASP A 44 12.34 3.83 12.85
CA ASP A 44 13.08 4.60 11.85
C ASP A 44 12.20 5.06 10.68
N ASN A 45 11.16 4.28 10.38
CA ASN A 45 10.20 4.55 9.32
C ASN A 45 8.85 5.07 9.84
N ASN A 46 8.65 5.03 11.16
CA ASN A 46 7.38 5.41 11.80
C ASN A 46 7.65 5.97 13.20
N PRO A 47 7.97 7.26 13.32
CA PRO A 47 8.29 7.88 14.61
C PRO A 47 7.09 7.93 15.59
N ALA A 48 5.86 7.74 15.09
CA ALA A 48 4.67 7.57 15.90
C ALA A 48 4.20 6.12 15.73
N PRO A 49 4.35 5.24 16.73
CA PRO A 49 4.13 3.80 16.58
C PRO A 49 2.64 3.47 16.44
N GLN A 50 2.11 3.78 15.27
CA GLN A 50 0.75 3.46 14.85
C GLN A 50 0.79 2.59 13.60
N VAL A 51 -0.28 1.84 13.38
CA VAL A 51 -0.45 1.05 12.16
C VAL A 51 -0.33 1.96 10.94
N ASN A 52 0.60 1.63 10.05
CA ASN A 52 0.91 2.43 8.86
C ASN A 52 1.12 1.60 7.60
N ARG A 53 1.14 0.29 7.73
CA ARG A 53 1.34 -0.64 6.62
C ARG A 53 0.34 -1.76 6.63
N CYS A 54 0.10 -2.31 5.45
CA CYS A 54 -0.67 -3.54 5.31
C CYS A 54 0.01 -4.49 4.32
N VAL A 55 -0.26 -5.76 4.50
CA VAL A 55 0.00 -6.81 3.53
C VAL A 55 -1.32 -7.46 3.17
N VAL A 56 -1.54 -7.67 1.89
CA VAL A 56 -2.79 -8.18 1.34
C VAL A 56 -2.54 -9.49 0.63
N TYR A 57 -3.38 -10.47 0.87
CA TYR A 57 -3.43 -11.71 0.14
C TYR A 57 -4.76 -11.86 -0.60
N ASN A 58 -4.70 -11.88 -1.92
CA ASN A 58 -5.85 -12.24 -2.74
C ASN A 58 -5.91 -13.76 -2.85
N TYR A 59 -6.97 -14.36 -2.26
CA TYR A 59 -7.06 -15.82 -2.18
C TYR A 59 -7.62 -16.48 -3.45
N LEU A 60 -8.20 -15.72 -4.39
CA LEU A 60 -8.60 -16.22 -5.70
C LEU A 60 -7.42 -16.23 -6.67
N GLU A 61 -6.67 -15.15 -6.71
CA GLU A 61 -5.50 -15.00 -7.58
C GLU A 61 -4.23 -15.60 -7.00
N GLN A 62 -4.25 -15.92 -5.70
CA GLN A 62 -3.10 -16.41 -4.92
C GLN A 62 -1.89 -15.45 -4.99
N SER A 63 -2.18 -14.17 -5.03
CA SER A 63 -1.19 -13.11 -5.13
C SER A 63 -1.05 -12.35 -3.81
N TRP A 64 0.16 -11.80 -3.59
CA TRP A 64 0.47 -10.98 -2.44
C TRP A 64 0.80 -9.56 -2.88
N SER A 65 0.36 -8.59 -2.12
CA SER A 65 0.71 -7.19 -2.29
C SER A 65 0.96 -6.52 -0.93
N ILE A 66 1.66 -5.41 -0.97
CA ILE A 66 1.94 -4.58 0.20
C ILE A 66 1.43 -3.17 -0.06
N GLY A 67 0.99 -2.50 0.99
CA GLY A 67 0.46 -1.15 0.88
C GLY A 67 0.77 -0.29 2.10
N THR A 68 0.57 1.00 1.94
CA THR A 68 0.55 1.97 3.03
C THR A 68 -0.90 2.31 3.30
N LEU A 69 -1.38 1.94 4.49
CA LEU A 69 -2.76 2.20 4.88
C LEU A 69 -2.84 2.30 6.42
N ASN A 70 -3.13 3.49 6.91
CA ASN A 70 -3.19 3.78 8.33
C ASN A 70 -4.59 3.44 8.85
N ARG A 71 -4.80 2.21 9.26
CA ARG A 71 -6.09 1.78 9.83
C ARG A 71 -5.87 1.08 11.16
N THR A 72 -6.70 1.40 12.12
CA THR A 72 -6.68 0.83 13.47
C THR A 72 -7.82 -0.15 13.72
N SER A 73 -8.80 -0.18 12.82
CA SER A 73 -9.84 -1.22 12.77
C SER A 73 -10.36 -1.38 11.35
N TRP A 74 -10.96 -2.54 11.09
CA TRP A 74 -11.56 -2.85 9.81
C TRP A 74 -12.82 -3.70 10.01
N VAL A 75 -13.88 -3.35 9.31
CA VAL A 75 -15.13 -4.12 9.26
C VAL A 75 -15.50 -4.30 7.79
N ASP A 76 -15.63 -5.55 7.36
CA ASP A 76 -16.06 -5.87 6.00
C ASP A 76 -17.50 -5.38 5.73
N ARG A 77 -17.84 -5.26 4.47
CA ARG A 77 -19.12 -4.70 4.02
C ARG A 77 -20.38 -5.38 4.60
N GLY A 78 -20.40 -6.63 4.91
CA GLY A 78 -21.49 -7.37 5.58
C GLY A 78 -22.87 -6.69 5.60
N VAL A 79 -23.17 -6.01 6.71
CA VAL A 79 -24.40 -5.21 6.88
C VAL A 79 -24.30 -3.85 6.20
N PHE A 80 -23.10 -3.37 5.95
CA PHE A 80 -22.83 -2.10 5.32
C PHE A 80 -22.65 -2.27 3.82
N GLN A 81 -22.91 -1.22 3.07
CA GLN A 81 -22.73 -1.23 1.61
C GLN A 81 -21.23 -1.31 1.23
N PHE A 82 -20.39 -0.67 2.02
CA PHE A 82 -18.95 -0.59 1.84
C PHE A 82 -18.23 -1.02 3.12
N PRO A 83 -16.98 -1.51 3.03
CA PRO A 83 -16.17 -1.74 4.21
C PRO A 83 -15.94 -0.45 4.99
N LEU A 84 -15.81 -0.57 6.29
CA LEU A 84 -15.62 0.56 7.21
C LEU A 84 -14.30 0.39 7.93
N ALA A 85 -13.58 1.49 8.10
CA ALA A 85 -12.32 1.49 8.83
C ALA A 85 -12.15 2.74 9.66
N THR A 86 -11.34 2.65 10.71
CA THR A 86 -10.94 3.80 11.51
C THR A 86 -9.45 4.05 11.41
N GLU A 87 -9.06 5.29 11.55
CA GLU A 87 -7.68 5.72 11.66
C GLU A 87 -7.51 6.51 12.95
N TYR A 88 -6.38 6.32 13.63
CA TYR A 88 -5.98 7.15 14.74
C TYR A 88 -4.77 8.00 14.32
N LEU A 89 -4.92 9.31 14.43
CA LEU A 89 -3.85 10.28 14.20
C LEU A 89 -3.31 10.73 15.56
N PRO A 90 -2.13 10.23 15.98
CA PRO A 90 -1.54 10.63 17.23
C PRO A 90 -1.22 12.13 17.20
N ASN A 91 -1.37 12.79 18.32
CA ASN A 91 -0.98 14.19 18.47
C ASN A 91 0.56 14.29 18.45
N THR A 92 1.14 14.51 17.29
CA THR A 92 2.56 14.80 17.15
C THR A 92 2.79 16.27 17.48
N THR A 93 2.87 16.57 18.76
CA THR A 93 3.38 17.80 19.37
C THR A 93 3.54 19.02 18.46
N ALA A 94 2.90 20.10 18.85
CA ALA A 94 3.16 21.46 18.40
C ALA A 94 2.34 22.05 17.26
N ASN A 95 1.26 21.44 16.80
CA ASN A 95 0.26 22.26 16.14
C ASN A 95 -0.71 22.79 17.18
N THR A 96 -0.40 23.98 17.68
CA THR A 96 -1.16 24.73 18.68
C THR A 96 -2.48 25.29 18.15
N THR A 97 -3.01 24.74 17.10
CA THR A 97 -4.34 25.10 16.60
C THR A 97 -5.25 23.88 16.76
N PRO A 98 -6.03 23.81 17.84
CA PRO A 98 -7.04 22.76 17.99
C PRO A 98 -8.16 23.06 16.99
N THR A 99 -8.16 22.37 15.85
CA THR A 99 -9.24 22.49 14.86
C THR A 99 -10.45 21.63 15.26
N VAL A 100 -10.32 20.78 16.26
CA VAL A 100 -11.43 19.98 16.80
C VAL A 100 -11.52 20.17 18.31
N ILE A 101 -12.61 20.77 18.73
CA ILE A 101 -12.92 21.03 20.13
C ILE A 101 -13.02 19.70 20.89
N GLY A 102 -12.07 19.43 21.77
CA GLY A 102 -12.19 18.40 22.80
C GLY A 102 -11.23 17.21 22.74
N LEU A 103 -10.33 17.10 21.76
CA LEU A 103 -9.36 15.99 21.67
C LEU A 103 -7.93 16.48 21.92
N SER A 104 -7.55 16.54 23.18
CA SER A 104 -6.17 16.87 23.57
C SER A 104 -5.14 15.75 23.25
N ASN A 105 -5.57 14.56 22.81
CA ASN A 105 -4.75 13.36 22.73
C ASN A 105 -4.73 12.66 21.36
N GLY A 106 -5.05 13.35 20.29
CA GLY A 106 -5.12 12.79 18.94
C GLY A 106 -6.53 12.85 18.35
N ALA A 107 -6.64 12.58 17.07
CA ALA A 107 -7.89 12.53 16.33
C ALA A 107 -8.16 11.11 15.82
N SER A 108 -9.42 10.70 15.76
CA SER A 108 -9.83 9.47 15.13
C SER A 108 -10.73 9.79 13.96
N ASN A 109 -10.38 9.28 12.80
CA ASN A 109 -11.17 9.40 11.59
C ASN A 109 -11.90 8.08 11.31
N TYR A 110 -13.01 8.20 10.65
CA TYR A 110 -13.83 7.09 10.19
C TYR A 110 -13.97 7.19 8.68
N TYR A 111 -13.70 6.09 7.98
CA TYR A 111 -13.71 6.04 6.53
C TYR A 111 -14.64 4.94 6.00
N GLN A 112 -15.36 5.25 4.94
CA GLN A 112 -15.87 4.24 4.03
C GLN A 112 -14.73 3.88 3.06
N GLN A 113 -14.42 2.59 2.97
CA GLN A 113 -13.43 2.07 2.04
C GLN A 113 -14.12 1.69 0.73
N GLU A 114 -13.38 1.62 -0.36
CA GLU A 114 -13.91 1.25 -1.70
C GLU A 114 -15.04 2.17 -2.18
N PHE A 115 -15.03 3.42 -1.76
CA PHE A 115 -16.01 4.42 -2.15
C PHE A 115 -15.34 5.70 -2.63
N GLY A 116 -15.68 6.13 -3.85
CA GLY A 116 -15.10 7.34 -4.44
C GLY A 116 -13.69 7.11 -5.00
N THR A 117 -13.02 8.21 -5.32
CA THR A 117 -11.70 8.24 -5.96
C THR A 117 -10.72 9.15 -5.22
N ASP A 118 -11.11 9.62 -4.06
CA ASP A 118 -10.30 10.50 -3.21
C ASP A 118 -10.26 9.99 -1.76
N ALA A 119 -9.34 10.53 -0.99
CA ALA A 119 -9.25 10.32 0.44
C ALA A 119 -9.47 11.67 1.13
N ASP A 120 -10.66 11.87 1.72
CA ASP A 120 -11.03 13.10 2.42
C ASP A 120 -10.93 14.36 1.52
N GLY A 121 -11.34 14.22 0.25
CA GLY A 121 -11.28 15.28 -0.75
C GLY A 121 -9.91 15.48 -1.44
N GLU A 122 -8.90 14.71 -1.01
CA GLU A 122 -7.57 14.72 -1.61
C GLU A 122 -7.40 13.56 -2.59
N ALA A 123 -6.73 13.81 -3.72
CA ALA A 123 -6.48 12.77 -4.71
C ALA A 123 -5.59 11.66 -4.14
N MET A 124 -6.04 10.42 -4.22
CA MET A 124 -5.22 9.28 -3.83
C MET A 124 -4.13 9.02 -4.87
N PRO A 125 -2.83 9.03 -4.48
CA PRO A 125 -1.77 8.62 -5.38
C PRO A 125 -1.91 7.13 -5.70
N SER A 126 -2.16 6.81 -6.95
CA SER A 126 -2.30 5.44 -7.44
C SER A 126 -1.18 5.11 -8.41
N PHE A 127 -0.50 3.99 -8.21
CA PHE A 127 0.54 3.56 -9.12
C PHE A 127 0.61 2.03 -9.22
N ILE A 128 1.10 1.56 -10.34
CA ILE A 128 1.50 0.16 -10.56
C ILE A 128 2.96 0.17 -10.98
N GLN A 129 3.76 -0.66 -10.34
CA GLN A 129 5.16 -0.85 -10.70
C GLN A 129 5.43 -2.35 -10.89
N SER A 130 5.98 -2.71 -12.05
CA SER A 130 6.47 -4.07 -12.27
C SER A 130 7.78 -4.31 -11.53
N GLY A 131 8.07 -5.57 -11.21
CA GLY A 131 9.42 -5.96 -10.89
C GLY A 131 10.38 -5.79 -12.08
N ASP A 132 11.67 -5.95 -11.83
CA ASP A 132 12.68 -5.99 -12.91
C ASP A 132 12.40 -7.19 -13.82
N PHE A 133 12.45 -6.98 -15.12
CA PHE A 133 12.29 -8.05 -16.10
C PHE A 133 13.38 -7.95 -17.17
N ASN A 134 13.74 -9.07 -17.72
CA ASN A 134 14.71 -9.21 -18.82
C ASN A 134 14.20 -10.22 -19.87
N ILE A 135 14.93 -10.37 -20.97
CA ILE A 135 14.52 -11.28 -22.05
C ILE A 135 14.83 -12.74 -21.68
N ASP A 136 15.84 -12.96 -20.85
CA ASP A 136 16.26 -14.28 -20.37
C ASP A 136 16.54 -14.29 -18.86
N GLU A 137 16.67 -15.49 -18.29
CA GLU A 137 16.90 -15.67 -16.85
C GLU A 137 18.28 -15.17 -16.39
N GLY A 138 19.24 -14.99 -17.29
CA GLY A 138 20.61 -14.57 -17.00
C GLY A 138 20.84 -13.06 -16.95
N GLY A 139 19.96 -12.28 -17.56
CA GLY A 139 20.11 -10.81 -17.63
C GLY A 139 21.30 -10.35 -18.46
N GLU A 140 21.86 -11.24 -19.31
CA GLU A 140 23.07 -10.95 -20.12
C GLU A 140 22.74 -10.30 -21.47
N GLN A 141 21.46 -10.27 -21.85
CA GLN A 141 21.04 -9.75 -23.14
C GLN A 141 20.57 -8.30 -23.05
N LEU A 142 20.96 -7.52 -24.06
CA LEU A 142 20.45 -6.16 -24.21
C LEU A 142 19.06 -6.18 -24.84
N MET A 143 18.08 -5.63 -24.13
CA MET A 143 16.72 -5.46 -24.61
C MET A 143 16.55 -4.05 -25.20
N ARG A 144 15.92 -3.98 -26.38
CA ARG A 144 15.47 -2.72 -26.99
C ARG A 144 13.96 -2.68 -27.02
N ILE A 145 13.36 -1.74 -26.29
CA ILE A 145 11.93 -1.46 -26.38
C ILE A 145 11.73 -0.41 -27.46
N ALA A 146 11.10 -0.80 -28.57
CA ALA A 146 10.85 0.09 -29.70
C ALA A 146 9.49 0.80 -29.62
N ARG A 147 8.54 0.22 -28.89
CA ARG A 147 7.18 0.76 -28.76
C ARG A 147 6.55 0.25 -27.46
N PHE A 148 5.79 1.12 -26.86
CA PHE A 148 4.84 0.80 -25.80
C PHE A 148 3.43 1.22 -26.26
N ILE A 149 2.48 0.34 -26.08
CA ILE A 149 1.08 0.63 -26.39
C ILE A 149 0.32 0.40 -25.07
N PRO A 150 -0.09 1.48 -24.38
CA PRO A 150 -0.89 1.31 -23.17
C PRO A 150 -2.29 0.80 -23.54
N ASP A 151 -2.79 -0.14 -22.74
CA ASP A 151 -4.18 -0.63 -22.84
C ASP A 151 -4.87 -0.34 -21.50
N PHE A 152 -5.50 0.81 -21.43
CA PHE A 152 -6.24 1.26 -20.25
C PHE A 152 -7.72 1.31 -20.56
N ARG A 153 -8.55 0.89 -19.60
CA ARG A 153 -10.00 1.03 -19.64
C ARG A 153 -10.45 2.03 -18.60
N ASP A 154 -11.47 2.80 -18.95
CA ASP A 154 -12.16 3.73 -18.04
C ASP A 154 -11.23 4.75 -17.34
N GLN A 155 -10.19 5.19 -18.06
CA GLN A 155 -9.26 6.19 -17.56
C GLN A 155 -9.98 7.54 -17.37
N SER A 156 -9.77 8.11 -16.17
CA SER A 156 -10.17 9.47 -15.84
C SER A 156 -8.95 10.23 -15.33
N GLY A 157 -8.61 11.36 -15.95
CA GLY A 157 -7.42 12.15 -15.64
C GLY A 157 -6.18 11.73 -16.42
N ASP A 158 -5.05 12.34 -16.09
CA ASP A 158 -3.77 12.11 -16.75
C ASP A 158 -3.05 10.89 -16.18
N LEU A 159 -2.34 10.19 -17.05
CA LEU A 159 -1.52 9.06 -16.69
C LEU A 159 -0.05 9.36 -16.99
N THR A 160 0.80 9.11 -16.02
CA THR A 160 2.25 9.23 -16.16
C THR A 160 2.88 7.84 -16.24
N VAL A 161 3.63 7.58 -17.30
CA VAL A 161 4.40 6.34 -17.45
C VAL A 161 5.87 6.63 -17.22
N THR A 162 6.46 5.97 -16.25
CA THR A 162 7.89 6.06 -15.95
C THR A 162 8.57 4.74 -16.31
N TRP A 163 9.58 4.83 -17.17
CA TRP A 163 10.43 3.72 -17.55
C TRP A 163 11.69 3.76 -16.72
N SER A 164 11.97 2.67 -16.03
CA SER A 164 13.23 2.48 -15.30
C SER A 164 14.02 1.36 -15.96
N PHE A 165 15.27 1.60 -16.30
CA PHE A 165 16.13 0.61 -16.92
C PHE A 165 17.53 0.63 -16.35
N LYS A 166 18.21 -0.49 -16.44
CA LYS A 166 19.59 -0.71 -16.02
C LYS A 166 20.38 -1.24 -17.21
N ASN A 167 21.61 -0.78 -17.40
CA ASN A 167 22.48 -1.29 -18.45
C ASN A 167 23.08 -2.67 -18.12
N TYR A 168 23.06 -3.05 -16.84
CA TYR A 168 23.50 -4.34 -16.32
C TYR A 168 22.79 -4.61 -14.98
N PRO A 169 22.70 -5.88 -14.51
CA PRO A 169 21.85 -6.25 -13.36
C PRO A 169 22.06 -5.43 -12.08
N TYR A 170 23.29 -5.06 -11.78
CA TYR A 170 23.63 -4.26 -10.58
C TYR A 170 23.95 -2.78 -10.90
N GLY A 171 23.57 -2.33 -12.08
CA GLY A 171 23.79 -0.95 -12.53
C GLY A 171 22.86 0.06 -11.90
N ASN A 172 23.22 1.32 -12.03
CA ASN A 172 22.35 2.42 -11.62
C ASN A 172 21.08 2.43 -12.48
N VAL A 173 19.97 2.74 -11.82
CA VAL A 173 18.68 2.92 -12.49
C VAL A 173 18.69 4.23 -13.26
N ILE A 174 18.27 4.16 -14.51
CA ILE A 174 18.03 5.34 -15.35
C ILE A 174 16.52 5.37 -15.60
N SER A 175 15.88 6.51 -15.37
CA SER A 175 14.45 6.66 -15.54
C SER A 175 14.10 7.68 -16.61
N GLN A 176 13.08 7.39 -17.40
CA GLN A 176 12.45 8.30 -18.35
C GLN A 176 10.96 8.34 -18.11
N THR A 177 10.37 9.51 -18.16
CA THR A 177 8.94 9.72 -17.91
C THR A 177 8.27 10.28 -19.15
N ALA A 178 7.07 9.79 -19.45
CA ALA A 178 6.16 10.31 -20.44
C ALA A 178 4.77 10.49 -19.83
N SER A 179 4.11 11.58 -20.14
CA SER A 179 2.74 11.91 -19.71
C SER A 179 1.86 12.14 -20.93
#